data_f8dd26d862cd65b79fcf8600a08c10a0
#
_entry.id   f8dd26d862cd65b79fcf8600a08c10a0
#
_cell.length_a   1.000
_cell.length_b   1.000
_cell.length_c   1.000
_cell.angle_alpha   90.00
_cell.angle_beta   90.00
_cell.angle_gamma   90.00
#
_symmetry.space_group_name_H-M   'P 1'
#
loop_
_entity.id
_entity.type
_entity.pdbx_description
1 polymer ?
#
loop_
_entity_poly.entity_id
_entity_poly.type
_entity_poly.pdbx_seq_one_letter_code
_entity_poly.pdbx_strand_id
1 'polypeptide(L)'
;MNDPYPLETLDENVIDAAIDSRIREHLTRCFPDSPDKFREHRIWHNLSPEYTVLVRRQAGGANGRDLIIGHVAVVIRTITTTWNWRYNAASIQGVSVAEDFRHTGLAVQMIDRALDEARRRGYLYAVLFCKEPFVPFYENLGWRLTDDSVVMWNEQDSPITMRSNCPMYRELTDKPFPEGPVDVHNPEQVGMKKNGNRESDEVK
;
A
#
# COMPACT_ATOMS: atom_id res chain seq x y z
N MET A 1 -13.06 -17.00 19.06
CA MET A 1 -12.13 -17.90 18.36
C MET A 1 -10.85 -17.12 18.18
N ASN A 2 -9.72 -17.62 18.70
CA ASN A 2 -8.43 -16.97 18.42
C ASN A 2 -8.13 -17.19 16.91
N ASP A 3 -7.86 -16.10 16.22
CA ASP A 3 -7.38 -16.16 14.85
C ASP A 3 -6.05 -16.94 14.84
N PRO A 4 -5.93 -18.03 14.08
CA PRO A 4 -4.70 -18.83 14.05
C PRO A 4 -3.51 -18.03 13.47
N TYR A 5 -3.78 -16.90 12.82
CA TYR A 5 -2.79 -16.04 12.18
C TYR A 5 -3.02 -14.57 12.55
N PRO A 6 -2.53 -14.12 13.73
CA PRO A 6 -2.75 -12.74 14.18
C PRO A 6 -2.08 -11.75 13.21
N LEU A 7 -2.84 -10.70 12.86
CA LEU A 7 -2.35 -9.60 12.06
C LEU A 7 -1.62 -8.58 12.95
N GLU A 8 -0.40 -8.26 12.56
CA GLU A 8 0.40 -7.24 13.22
C GLU A 8 0.49 -5.99 12.34
N THR A 9 0.25 -4.83 12.91
CA THR A 9 0.50 -3.54 12.24
C THR A 9 1.75 -2.93 12.85
N LEU A 10 2.77 -2.74 12.04
CA LEU A 10 4.08 -2.23 12.45
C LEU A 10 4.37 -0.90 11.75
N ASP A 11 4.65 0.12 12.54
CA ASP A 11 5.20 1.37 12.00
C ASP A 11 6.61 1.14 11.46
N GLU A 12 7.01 1.92 10.46
CA GLU A 12 8.30 1.74 9.80
C GLU A 12 9.48 1.80 10.78
N ASN A 13 9.41 2.66 11.77
CA ASN A 13 10.47 2.86 12.76
C ASN A 13 10.70 1.67 13.72
N VAL A 14 9.77 0.70 13.77
CA VAL A 14 9.91 -0.52 14.60
C VAL A 14 10.36 -1.74 13.78
N ILE A 15 10.51 -1.59 12.46
CA ILE A 15 11.01 -2.65 11.58
C ILE A 15 12.53 -2.65 11.62
N ASP A 16 13.09 -3.57 12.37
CA ASP A 16 14.53 -3.79 12.43
C ASP A 16 15.06 -4.56 11.20
N ALA A 17 16.37 -4.65 11.08
CA ALA A 17 17.03 -5.34 9.96
C ALA A 17 16.66 -6.83 9.85
N ALA A 18 16.30 -7.48 10.97
CA ALA A 18 15.92 -8.89 10.97
C ALA A 18 14.49 -9.07 10.40
N ILE A 19 13.56 -8.21 10.79
CA ILE A 19 12.19 -8.18 10.26
C ILE A 19 12.25 -7.79 8.77
N ASP A 20 13.01 -6.75 8.42
CA ASP A 20 13.21 -6.31 7.03
C ASP A 20 13.70 -7.45 6.12
N SER A 21 14.74 -8.16 6.55
CA SER A 21 15.27 -9.30 5.79
C SER A 21 14.23 -10.39 5.56
N ARG A 22 13.39 -10.70 6.56
CA ARG A 22 12.32 -11.71 6.44
C ARG A 22 11.20 -11.24 5.51
N ILE A 23 10.85 -9.95 5.54
CA ILE A 23 9.87 -9.38 4.60
C ILE A 23 10.40 -9.53 3.18
N ARG A 24 11.64 -9.14 2.93
CA ARG A 24 12.27 -9.26 1.59
C ARG A 24 12.32 -10.71 1.11
N GLU A 25 12.67 -11.65 1.99
CA GLU A 25 12.65 -13.08 1.67
C GLU A 25 11.25 -13.55 1.28
N HIS A 26 10.21 -13.14 2.00
CA HIS A 26 8.81 -13.44 1.68
C HIS A 26 8.41 -12.84 0.32
N LEU A 27 8.68 -11.57 0.09
CA LEU A 27 8.35 -10.87 -1.15
C LEU A 27 9.07 -11.47 -2.36
N THR A 28 10.35 -11.84 -2.22
CA THR A 28 11.13 -12.51 -3.29
C THR A 28 10.47 -13.83 -3.71
N ARG A 29 9.91 -14.59 -2.76
CA ARG A 29 9.17 -15.83 -3.06
C ARG A 29 7.82 -15.56 -3.69
N CYS A 30 7.12 -14.51 -3.25
CA CYS A 30 5.78 -14.18 -3.75
C CYS A 30 5.79 -13.49 -5.13
N PHE A 31 6.89 -12.84 -5.49
CA PHE A 31 7.06 -12.11 -6.75
C PHE A 31 8.26 -12.65 -7.54
N PRO A 32 8.17 -13.90 -8.06
CA PRO A 32 9.29 -14.57 -8.72
C PRO A 32 9.76 -13.89 -10.01
N ASP A 33 8.91 -13.05 -10.64
CA ASP A 33 9.25 -12.27 -11.83
C ASP A 33 10.11 -11.02 -11.51
N SER A 34 10.29 -10.69 -10.24
CA SER A 34 11.01 -9.50 -9.79
C SER A 34 11.88 -9.77 -8.57
N PRO A 35 12.67 -10.87 -8.55
CA PRO A 35 13.38 -11.31 -7.35
C PRO A 35 14.48 -10.30 -6.93
N ASP A 36 15.17 -9.70 -7.89
CA ASP A 36 16.25 -8.75 -7.60
C ASP A 36 15.74 -7.49 -6.92
N LYS A 37 14.56 -7.02 -7.33
CA LYS A 37 13.90 -5.89 -6.68
C LYS A 37 13.70 -6.13 -5.19
N PHE A 38 13.19 -7.29 -4.81
CA PHE A 38 12.85 -7.61 -3.42
C PHE A 38 14.01 -8.15 -2.59
N ARG A 39 15.13 -8.49 -3.20
CA ARG A 39 16.39 -8.72 -2.45
C ARG A 39 16.94 -7.46 -1.82
N GLU A 40 16.71 -6.30 -2.48
CA GLU A 40 17.26 -5.01 -2.04
C GLU A 40 16.21 -4.14 -1.34
N HIS A 41 14.95 -4.23 -1.74
CA HIS A 41 13.88 -3.35 -1.30
C HIS A 41 12.64 -4.12 -0.84
N ARG A 42 11.86 -3.54 0.09
CA ARG A 42 10.57 -4.10 0.55
C ARG A 42 9.37 -3.60 -0.25
N ILE A 43 9.56 -2.64 -1.11
CA ILE A 43 8.50 -1.96 -1.86
C ILE A 43 8.89 -1.75 -3.32
N TRP A 44 7.87 -1.47 -4.16
CA TRP A 44 8.08 -1.32 -5.60
C TRP A 44 8.84 -0.06 -6.00
N HIS A 45 8.68 1.04 -5.28
CA HIS A 45 9.32 2.32 -5.56
C HIS A 45 10.10 2.73 -4.31
N ASN A 46 11.18 3.46 -4.44
CA ASN A 46 12.08 3.83 -3.33
C ASN A 46 11.44 4.74 -2.26
N LEU A 47 10.22 4.40 -1.87
CA LEU A 47 9.47 5.04 -0.81
C LEU A 47 9.64 4.26 0.48
N SER A 48 9.68 4.95 1.60
CA SER A 48 9.55 4.27 2.90
C SER A 48 8.08 4.03 3.19
N PRO A 49 7.66 2.82 3.58
CA PRO A 49 6.34 2.61 4.12
C PRO A 49 6.10 3.49 5.34
N GLU A 50 4.88 3.91 5.57
CA GLU A 50 4.49 4.52 6.83
C GLU A 50 4.24 3.42 7.88
N TYR A 51 3.61 2.36 7.44
CA TYR A 51 3.39 1.15 8.22
C TYR A 51 3.24 -0.07 7.31
N THR A 52 3.36 -1.23 7.93
CA THR A 52 3.23 -2.53 7.27
C THR A 52 2.30 -3.42 8.09
N VAL A 53 1.38 -4.13 7.42
CA VAL A 53 0.60 -5.22 8.02
C VAL A 53 1.26 -6.53 7.69
N LEU A 54 1.59 -7.29 8.72
CA LEU A 54 2.24 -8.60 8.61
C LEU A 54 1.39 -9.69 9.23
N VAL A 55 1.55 -10.89 8.69
CA VAL A 55 1.11 -12.12 9.32
C VAL A 55 2.31 -13.03 9.48
N ARG A 56 2.56 -13.43 10.72
CA ARG A 56 3.64 -14.35 11.07
C ARG A 56 3.09 -15.70 11.51
N ARG A 57 3.71 -16.76 11.02
CA ARG A 57 3.51 -18.10 11.53
C ARG A 57 4.70 -18.47 12.37
N GLN A 58 4.45 -18.82 13.61
CA GLN A 58 5.49 -19.42 14.45
C GLN A 58 5.91 -20.77 13.86
N ALA A 59 7.19 -20.93 13.59
CA ALA A 59 7.70 -22.23 13.20
C ALA A 59 7.73 -23.13 14.44
N GLY A 60 7.11 -24.29 14.33
CA GLY A 60 7.09 -25.27 15.43
C GLY A 60 8.51 -25.77 15.76
N GLY A 61 8.87 -25.75 17.05
CA GLY A 61 10.13 -26.25 17.59
C GLY A 61 11.00 -25.17 18.24
N ALA A 62 11.87 -25.58 19.16
CA ALA A 62 12.68 -24.70 20.00
C ALA A 62 13.66 -23.77 19.26
N ASN A 63 13.90 -23.97 17.95
CA ASN A 63 14.78 -23.16 17.09
C ASN A 63 14.06 -22.65 15.86
N GLY A 64 12.73 -22.69 15.81
CA GLY A 64 11.95 -22.28 14.66
C GLY A 64 11.95 -20.77 14.47
N ARG A 65 12.39 -20.29 13.30
CA ARG A 65 12.25 -18.90 12.93
C ARG A 65 10.81 -18.63 12.49
N ASP A 66 10.20 -17.57 13.01
CA ASP A 66 8.89 -17.13 12.53
C ASP A 66 8.96 -16.85 11.02
N LEU A 67 8.01 -17.39 10.28
CA LEU A 67 7.87 -17.16 8.85
C LEU A 67 6.85 -16.08 8.61
N ILE A 68 7.17 -15.10 7.76
CA ILE A 68 6.18 -14.19 7.23
C ILE A 68 5.40 -14.94 6.16
N ILE A 69 4.09 -15.01 6.34
CA ILE A 69 3.14 -15.69 5.45
C ILE A 69 2.20 -14.71 4.75
N GLY A 70 2.15 -13.46 5.22
CA GLY A 70 1.38 -12.39 4.61
C GLY A 70 2.01 -11.02 4.83
N HIS A 71 1.88 -10.13 3.84
CA HIS A 71 2.45 -8.79 3.86
C HIS A 71 1.58 -7.81 3.06
N VAL A 72 1.39 -6.62 3.60
CA VAL A 72 0.87 -5.43 2.92
C VAL A 72 1.64 -4.22 3.45
N ALA A 73 2.28 -3.47 2.57
CA ALA A 73 2.88 -2.19 2.92
C ALA A 73 1.96 -1.02 2.55
N VAL A 74 1.97 0.02 3.34
CA VAL A 74 1.27 1.27 3.05
C VAL A 74 2.28 2.41 2.99
N VAL A 75 2.36 3.05 1.84
CA VAL A 75 3.16 4.26 1.61
C VAL A 75 2.23 5.44 1.43
N ILE A 76 2.72 6.64 1.71
CA ILE A 76 1.94 7.84 1.49
C ILE A 76 2.18 8.35 0.08
N ARG A 77 1.09 8.70 -0.59
CA ARG A 77 1.10 9.38 -1.88
C ARG A 77 0.32 10.69 -1.78
N THR A 78 0.74 11.67 -2.53
CA THR A 78 -0.03 12.90 -2.71
C THR A 78 -0.82 12.80 -4.00
N ILE A 79 -2.14 12.95 -3.89
CA ILE A 79 -3.04 13.11 -5.03
C ILE A 79 -3.19 14.60 -5.30
N THR A 80 -2.91 15.01 -6.53
CA THR A 80 -3.16 16.38 -6.99
C THR A 80 -4.24 16.35 -8.06
N THR A 81 -5.28 17.15 -7.89
CA THR A 81 -6.37 17.26 -8.86
C THR A 81 -6.09 18.33 -9.90
N THR A 82 -6.89 18.39 -10.97
CA THR A 82 -6.84 19.46 -11.99
C THR A 82 -7.04 20.87 -11.43
N TRP A 83 -7.73 20.98 -10.28
CA TRP A 83 -7.94 22.23 -9.55
C TRP A 83 -6.82 22.55 -8.57
N ASN A 84 -5.69 21.82 -8.64
CA ASN A 84 -4.55 21.91 -7.74
C ASN A 84 -4.87 21.62 -6.24
N TRP A 85 -5.97 20.93 -5.96
CA TRP A 85 -6.25 20.41 -4.63
C TRP A 85 -5.32 19.25 -4.35
N ARG A 86 -4.81 19.17 -3.13
CA ARG A 86 -3.85 18.15 -2.73
C ARG A 86 -4.37 17.35 -1.54
N TYR A 87 -4.25 16.03 -1.66
CA TYR A 87 -4.67 15.11 -0.62
C TYR A 87 -3.58 14.06 -0.41
N ASN A 88 -3.28 13.75 0.86
CA ASN A 88 -2.49 12.57 1.17
C ASN A 88 -3.41 11.34 1.13
N ALA A 89 -2.97 10.31 0.42
CA ALA A 89 -3.66 9.04 0.31
C ALA A 89 -2.77 7.90 0.78
N ALA A 90 -3.40 6.91 1.42
CA ALA A 90 -2.75 5.66 1.77
C ALA A 90 -2.61 4.78 0.52
N SER A 91 -1.40 4.59 0.03
CA SER A 91 -1.15 3.74 -1.14
C SER A 91 -0.73 2.34 -0.71
N ILE A 92 -1.57 1.35 -1.03
CA ILE A 92 -1.32 -0.05 -0.71
C ILE A 92 -0.34 -0.64 -1.71
N GLN A 93 0.68 -1.33 -1.22
CA GLN A 93 1.71 -1.97 -2.03
C GLN A 93 2.09 -3.35 -1.50
N GLY A 94 2.60 -4.21 -2.39
CA GLY A 94 3.19 -5.49 -2.02
C GLY A 94 2.24 -6.45 -1.32
N VAL A 95 0.93 -6.39 -1.64
CA VAL A 95 -0.05 -7.35 -1.14
C VAL A 95 0.38 -8.76 -1.54
N SER A 96 0.72 -9.59 -0.57
CA SER A 96 1.22 -10.92 -0.84
C SER A 96 0.86 -11.91 0.27
N VAL A 97 0.57 -13.13 -0.14
CA VAL A 97 0.30 -14.28 0.74
C VAL A 97 1.13 -15.46 0.25
N ALA A 98 1.84 -16.11 1.17
CA ALA A 98 2.60 -17.32 0.87
C ALA A 98 1.69 -18.40 0.26
N GLU A 99 2.21 -19.17 -0.68
CA GLU A 99 1.43 -20.07 -1.54
C GLU A 99 0.51 -20.99 -0.75
N ASP A 100 1.02 -21.65 0.28
CA ASP A 100 0.27 -22.58 1.13
C ASP A 100 -0.90 -21.93 1.90
N PHE A 101 -0.95 -20.59 1.95
CA PHE A 101 -1.95 -19.81 2.69
C PHE A 101 -2.87 -19.01 1.78
N ARG A 102 -2.75 -19.17 0.46
CA ARG A 102 -3.65 -18.53 -0.50
C ARG A 102 -5.07 -19.12 -0.39
N HIS A 103 -6.04 -18.35 -0.84
CA HIS A 103 -7.46 -18.72 -0.81
C HIS A 103 -8.08 -18.90 0.58
N THR A 104 -7.38 -18.48 1.64
CA THR A 104 -7.88 -18.52 3.02
C THR A 104 -8.58 -17.23 3.47
N GLY A 105 -8.66 -16.22 2.60
CA GLY A 105 -9.16 -14.87 2.95
C GLY A 105 -8.12 -13.96 3.61
N LEU A 106 -6.89 -14.44 3.81
CA LEU A 106 -5.85 -13.69 4.52
C LEU A 106 -5.50 -12.36 3.84
N ALA A 107 -5.46 -12.32 2.50
CA ALA A 107 -5.22 -11.07 1.76
C ALA A 107 -6.29 -10.02 2.06
N VAL A 108 -7.55 -10.42 2.12
CA VAL A 108 -8.69 -9.54 2.44
C VAL A 108 -8.52 -8.98 3.85
N GLN A 109 -8.26 -9.83 4.84
CA GLN A 109 -8.08 -9.41 6.23
C GLN A 109 -6.93 -8.41 6.37
N MET A 110 -5.80 -8.65 5.69
CA MET A 110 -4.65 -7.72 5.72
C MET A 110 -4.97 -6.38 5.07
N ILE A 111 -5.68 -6.39 3.92
CA ILE A 111 -6.12 -5.15 3.25
C ILE A 111 -7.07 -4.38 4.15
N ASP A 112 -8.08 -5.02 4.72
CA ASP A 112 -9.03 -4.37 5.62
C ASP A 112 -8.32 -3.79 6.85
N ARG A 113 -7.39 -4.53 7.45
CA ARG A 113 -6.57 -4.03 8.55
C ARG A 113 -5.74 -2.80 8.16
N ALA A 114 -5.14 -2.82 6.96
CA ALA A 114 -4.38 -1.68 6.45
C ALA A 114 -5.28 -0.45 6.23
N LEU A 115 -6.49 -0.64 5.69
CA LEU A 115 -7.44 0.45 5.48
C LEU A 115 -8.01 1.00 6.78
N ASP A 116 -8.27 0.15 7.77
CA ASP A 116 -8.72 0.60 9.10
C ASP A 116 -7.64 1.45 9.79
N GLU A 117 -6.38 1.05 9.68
CA GLU A 117 -5.27 1.85 10.18
C GLU A 117 -5.14 3.17 9.42
N ALA A 118 -5.33 3.17 8.09
CA ALA A 118 -5.34 4.39 7.29
C ALA A 118 -6.45 5.36 7.73
N ARG A 119 -7.67 4.84 7.98
CA ARG A 119 -8.77 5.65 8.55
C ARG A 119 -8.42 6.23 9.90
N ARG A 120 -7.85 5.43 10.79
CA ARG A 120 -7.41 5.86 12.13
C ARG A 120 -6.36 6.97 12.05
N ARG A 121 -5.49 6.95 11.05
CA ARG A 121 -4.49 7.99 10.76
C ARG A 121 -5.07 9.22 10.07
N GLY A 122 -6.35 9.20 9.71
CA GLY A 122 -7.07 10.34 9.13
C GLY A 122 -6.94 10.48 7.62
N TYR A 123 -6.50 9.44 6.91
CA TYR A 123 -6.51 9.44 5.44
C TYR A 123 -7.95 9.40 4.93
N LEU A 124 -8.23 10.25 3.92
CA LEU A 124 -9.54 10.31 3.29
C LEU A 124 -9.71 9.25 2.20
N TYR A 125 -8.59 8.89 1.57
CA TYR A 125 -8.56 8.02 0.40
C TYR A 125 -7.45 7.00 0.51
N ALA A 126 -7.69 5.84 -0.11
CA ALA A 126 -6.66 4.87 -0.42
C ALA A 126 -6.52 4.75 -1.94
N VAL A 127 -5.31 4.45 -2.40
CA VAL A 127 -5.00 4.19 -3.81
C VAL A 127 -4.16 2.93 -3.95
N LEU A 128 -4.28 2.26 -5.07
CA LEU A 128 -3.41 1.15 -5.45
C LEU A 128 -3.25 1.08 -6.97
N PHE A 129 -2.28 0.30 -7.40
CA PHE A 129 -2.03 0.03 -8.81
C PHE A 129 -1.88 -1.48 -8.97
N CYS A 130 -2.83 -2.13 -9.63
CA CYS A 130 -2.80 -3.57 -9.85
C CYS A 130 -2.75 -3.93 -11.33
N LYS A 131 -2.32 -5.15 -11.63
CA LYS A 131 -2.47 -5.70 -12.98
C LYS A 131 -3.94 -6.03 -13.26
N GLU A 132 -4.37 -5.92 -14.52
CA GLU A 132 -5.75 -6.13 -14.95
C GLU A 132 -6.43 -7.40 -14.38
N PRO A 133 -5.78 -8.57 -14.32
CA PRO A 133 -6.41 -9.78 -13.76
C PRO A 133 -6.82 -9.66 -12.29
N PHE A 134 -6.28 -8.70 -11.54
CA PHE A 134 -6.61 -8.47 -10.14
C PHE A 134 -7.71 -7.41 -9.92
N VAL A 135 -8.14 -6.72 -10.96
CA VAL A 135 -9.21 -5.70 -10.85
C VAL A 135 -10.47 -6.29 -10.20
N PRO A 136 -11.04 -7.43 -10.64
CA PRO A 136 -12.25 -7.98 -10.03
C PRO A 136 -12.08 -8.32 -8.54
N PHE A 137 -10.89 -8.74 -8.13
CA PHE A 137 -10.61 -8.99 -6.72
C PHE A 137 -10.75 -7.71 -5.88
N TYR A 138 -10.16 -6.61 -6.34
CA TYR A 138 -10.24 -5.34 -5.63
C TYR A 138 -11.62 -4.70 -5.72
N GLU A 139 -12.33 -4.81 -6.85
CA GLU A 139 -13.72 -4.34 -6.98
C GLU A 139 -14.63 -4.99 -5.95
N ASN A 140 -14.50 -6.31 -5.72
CA ASN A 140 -15.23 -7.04 -4.68
C ASN A 140 -14.91 -6.54 -3.27
N LEU A 141 -13.79 -5.85 -3.07
CA LEU A 141 -13.42 -5.19 -1.82
C LEU A 141 -13.81 -3.70 -1.78
N GLY A 142 -14.63 -3.24 -2.74
CA GLY A 142 -15.12 -1.85 -2.80
C GLY A 142 -14.13 -0.84 -3.35
N TRP A 143 -13.10 -1.30 -4.05
CA TRP A 143 -12.23 -0.42 -4.84
C TRP A 143 -12.88 -0.10 -6.19
N ARG A 144 -12.55 1.05 -6.74
CA ARG A 144 -13.03 1.49 -8.05
C ARG A 144 -11.86 1.85 -8.94
N LEU A 145 -11.97 1.55 -10.23
CA LEU A 145 -11.04 2.08 -11.23
C LEU A 145 -11.17 3.60 -11.30
N THR A 146 -10.07 4.28 -11.53
CA THR A 146 -10.14 5.69 -11.90
C THR A 146 -10.59 5.79 -13.35
N ASP A 147 -11.53 6.67 -13.65
CA ASP A 147 -12.07 6.85 -15.01
C ASP A 147 -11.10 7.59 -15.91
N ASP A 148 -10.11 8.28 -15.34
CA ASP A 148 -9.19 9.17 -16.02
C ASP A 148 -7.75 8.67 -15.98
N SER A 149 -6.91 9.19 -16.88
CA SER A 149 -5.50 8.88 -16.90
C SER A 149 -4.83 9.37 -15.61
N VAL A 150 -4.34 8.42 -14.84
CA VAL A 150 -3.52 8.71 -13.67
C VAL A 150 -2.06 8.80 -14.11
N VAL A 151 -1.45 9.94 -13.87
CA VAL A 151 -0.02 10.13 -14.08
C VAL A 151 0.70 9.90 -12.77
N MET A 152 1.60 8.91 -12.75
CA MET A 152 2.56 8.78 -11.67
C MET A 152 3.84 9.55 -12.01
N TRP A 153 4.41 10.19 -11.02
CA TRP A 153 5.67 10.91 -11.14
C TRP A 153 6.79 10.11 -10.46
N ASN A 154 7.93 9.98 -11.14
CA ASN A 154 9.11 9.32 -10.57
C ASN A 154 9.91 10.27 -9.65
N GLU A 155 10.98 9.75 -9.09
CA GLU A 155 11.87 10.52 -8.19
C GLU A 155 12.58 11.69 -8.88
N GLN A 156 12.68 11.67 -10.21
CA GLN A 156 13.26 12.73 -11.04
C GLN A 156 12.22 13.73 -11.55
N ASP A 157 11.02 13.72 -10.93
CA ASP A 157 9.90 14.60 -11.31
C ASP A 157 9.50 14.48 -12.79
N SER A 158 9.55 13.26 -13.31
CA SER A 158 9.14 12.91 -14.67
C SER A 158 7.91 12.03 -14.65
N PRO A 159 6.92 12.27 -15.53
CA PRO A 159 5.70 11.46 -15.56
C PRO A 159 5.99 10.02 -16.02
N ILE A 160 5.47 9.07 -15.30
CA ILE A 160 5.49 7.64 -15.65
C ILE A 160 4.11 7.27 -16.17
N THR A 161 4.03 6.90 -17.43
CA THR A 161 2.79 6.32 -17.97
C THR A 161 2.65 4.89 -17.48
N MET A 162 1.67 4.61 -16.64
CA MET A 162 1.36 3.28 -16.10
C MET A 162 0.61 2.43 -17.13
N ARG A 163 1.31 2.01 -18.20
CA ARG A 163 0.69 1.23 -19.30
C ARG A 163 0.25 -0.18 -18.92
N SER A 164 0.75 -0.72 -17.80
CA SER A 164 0.55 -2.12 -17.40
C SER A 164 -0.20 -2.30 -16.10
N ASN A 165 -0.59 -1.23 -15.42
CA ASN A 165 -1.28 -1.29 -14.14
C ASN A 165 -2.56 -0.45 -14.19
N CYS A 166 -3.60 -1.00 -13.57
CA CYS A 166 -4.89 -0.35 -13.39
C CYS A 166 -4.85 0.45 -12.09
N PRO A 167 -4.93 1.79 -12.15
CA PRO A 167 -5.04 2.61 -10.95
C PRO A 167 -6.45 2.46 -10.35
N MET A 168 -6.50 2.20 -9.06
CA MET A 168 -7.75 2.08 -8.32
C MET A 168 -7.72 2.94 -7.07
N TYR A 169 -8.88 3.40 -6.65
CA TYR A 169 -9.08 4.15 -5.43
C TYR A 169 -10.17 3.55 -4.55
N ARG A 170 -10.14 3.88 -3.27
CA ARG A 170 -11.20 3.61 -2.31
C ARG A 170 -11.36 4.80 -1.37
N GLU A 171 -12.60 5.22 -1.19
CA GLU A 171 -12.96 6.23 -0.20
C GLU A 171 -12.90 5.60 1.20
N LEU A 172 -12.23 6.28 2.12
CA LEU A 172 -12.08 5.83 3.50
C LEU A 172 -13.06 6.55 4.45
N THR A 173 -13.71 7.59 3.94
CA THR A 173 -14.70 8.42 4.64
C THR A 173 -15.88 8.68 3.70
N ASP A 174 -16.86 9.45 4.15
CA ASP A 174 -18.01 9.88 3.34
C ASP A 174 -17.66 10.96 2.29
N LYS A 175 -16.39 11.38 2.23
CA LYS A 175 -15.95 12.32 1.20
C LYS A 175 -15.73 11.58 -0.11
N PRO A 176 -16.41 11.98 -1.21
CA PRO A 176 -16.19 11.37 -2.51
C PRO A 176 -14.77 11.60 -2.98
N PHE A 177 -14.24 10.64 -3.75
CA PHE A 177 -12.94 10.79 -4.42
C PHE A 177 -13.05 11.95 -5.43
N PRO A 178 -12.00 12.77 -5.58
CA PRO A 178 -12.03 13.90 -6.52
C PRO A 178 -12.36 13.45 -7.94
N GLU A 179 -13.25 14.19 -8.60
CA GLU A 179 -13.58 13.99 -10.01
C GLU A 179 -12.47 14.53 -10.93
N GLY A 180 -12.34 13.89 -12.10
CA GLY A 180 -11.39 14.30 -13.14
C GLY A 180 -10.00 13.68 -12.98
N PRO A 181 -9.07 14.02 -13.89
CA PRO A 181 -7.72 13.51 -13.87
C PRO A 181 -7.01 13.84 -12.55
N VAL A 182 -6.28 12.85 -12.03
CA VAL A 182 -5.48 13.00 -10.82
C VAL A 182 -4.03 12.62 -11.09
N ASP A 183 -3.12 13.42 -10.56
CA ASP A 183 -1.71 13.11 -10.51
C ASP A 183 -1.37 12.48 -9.16
N VAL A 184 -0.56 11.43 -9.16
CA VAL A 184 -0.13 10.73 -7.96
C VAL A 184 1.37 10.90 -7.80
N HIS A 185 1.78 11.64 -6.78
CA HIS A 185 3.16 12.00 -6.50
C HIS A 185 3.68 11.35 -5.21
N ASN A 186 5.00 11.39 -5.04
CA ASN A 186 5.61 11.23 -3.74
C ASN A 186 5.44 12.54 -2.93
N PRO A 187 5.22 12.48 -1.60
CA PRO A 187 5.00 13.67 -0.79
C PRO A 187 6.13 14.71 -0.88
N GLU A 188 7.36 14.26 -1.01
CA GLU A 188 8.54 15.13 -1.13
C GLU A 188 8.55 15.96 -2.42
N GLN A 189 7.97 15.45 -3.51
CA GLN A 189 7.94 16.11 -4.83
C GLN A 189 7.01 17.33 -4.85
N VAL A 190 6.04 17.39 -3.95
CA VAL A 190 5.08 18.49 -3.87
C VAL A 190 5.30 19.40 -2.68
N GLY A 191 6.44 19.25 -1.96
CA GLY A 191 6.79 20.10 -0.81
C GLY A 191 5.90 19.92 0.42
N MET A 192 5.15 18.82 0.49
CA MET A 192 4.34 18.49 1.67
C MET A 192 5.22 17.86 2.74
N LYS A 193 5.19 18.38 3.95
CA LYS A 193 5.84 17.75 5.11
C LYS A 193 5.13 16.42 5.42
N LYS A 194 5.88 15.41 5.88
CA LYS A 194 5.40 14.07 6.25
C LYS A 194 4.28 14.04 7.30
N ASN A 195 4.06 15.12 8.01
CA ASN A 195 3.02 15.21 9.03
C ASN A 195 1.75 15.78 8.40
N GLY A 196 0.78 14.89 8.21
CA GLY A 196 -0.51 15.15 7.61
C GLY A 196 -1.34 16.18 8.39
N ASN A 197 -1.02 17.43 8.25
CA ASN A 197 -1.93 18.50 8.61
C ASN A 197 -2.42 19.18 7.33
N ARG A 198 -3.73 19.16 7.20
CA ARG A 198 -4.50 19.93 6.25
C ARG A 198 -3.97 21.35 6.15
N GLU A 199 -3.47 21.77 5.02
CA GLU A 199 -3.70 23.13 4.59
C GLU A 199 -5.09 23.15 3.93
N SER A 200 -6.11 23.36 4.75
CA SER A 200 -7.38 23.87 4.26
C SER A 200 -7.13 25.34 3.93
N ASP A 201 -6.84 25.65 2.69
CA ASP A 201 -7.05 27.01 2.22
C ASP A 201 -8.56 27.28 2.31
N GLU A 202 -8.96 27.92 3.38
CA GLU A 202 -10.25 28.57 3.48
C GLU A 202 -10.36 29.57 2.33
N VAL A 203 -11.21 29.24 1.38
CA VAL A 203 -11.68 30.19 0.38
C VAL A 203 -12.41 31.31 1.12
N LYS A 204 -11.82 32.48 1.07
CA LYS A 204 -12.53 33.74 1.34
C LYS A 204 -13.35 34.13 0.13
#